data_a73b694366d7131724580144ff284399
#
_entry.id   a73b694366d7131724580144ff284399
#
_cell.length_a   1.000
_cell.length_b   1.000
_cell.length_c   1.000
_cell.angle_alpha   90.00
_cell.angle_beta   90.00
_cell.angle_gamma   90.00
#
_symmetry.space_group_name_H-M   'P 1'
#
loop_
_entity.id
_entity.type
_entity.pdbx_description
1 polymer ?
#
loop_
_entity_poly.entity_id
_entity_poly.type
_entity_poly.pdbx_seq_one_letter_code
_entity_poly.pdbx_strand_id
1 'polypeptide(L)'
;MSLSNWNNGETNMNNRCMHPNATAIDSEIYSEIFATSAMREVWSDRSRIQYYLDFEKALALTQAHLGVIPKEAAEEISLHSNVCEMDFGKLKDATEHIGYPVLPVVQQLTALCKDDLGQWCHWGATTQDVTDTATILQIRSALQLVEDEMKAISASLAHLAKEHRDTPMIGRSNLQQAVPLTFGYKAAVWLAGLDRHLERLDQMKRRVLMGEFGGAVGTLASLGKQGLPVQQGVMETLGLTQPPIAWHTVRDTIAEVGCFLGILCGLLAKIASDVKVMMMTELNEVQEPAGGGGRGASSTMPQKRNPISCAYVTACSSVVRQHTASLLNAMNADFERATGTWEIEWLVLPEIFCLSAGALAQANYMLSGLVVHPDNMKKDLQLTNGLVNTEAVMMALAPKMGRGKAHDRLTTISIAVSQGKGQLIDLLSNDPEIAKFLDHTAIERLIEPTNYLGNSGAMVDRVLAGRGE
;
A
#
# COMPACT_ATOMS: atom_id res chain seq x y z
N MET A 1 54.64 -13.62 -12.92
CA MET A 1 54.41 -12.23 -12.56
C MET A 1 53.40 -12.20 -11.40
N SER A 2 53.86 -11.82 -10.22
CA SER A 2 53.25 -12.01 -8.93
C SER A 2 52.08 -11.03 -8.71
N LEU A 3 50.95 -11.55 -8.28
CA LEU A 3 49.79 -10.81 -7.74
C LEU A 3 50.11 -10.33 -6.31
N SER A 4 50.95 -9.33 -6.17
CA SER A 4 51.30 -8.76 -4.86
C SER A 4 51.47 -7.24 -4.95
N ASN A 5 50.39 -6.48 -5.18
CA ASN A 5 50.35 -5.05 -4.93
C ASN A 5 48.90 -4.53 -4.83
N TRP A 6 48.12 -5.10 -3.92
CA TRP A 6 46.85 -4.55 -3.49
C TRP A 6 46.86 -4.40 -1.94
N ASN A 7 47.91 -3.80 -1.39
CA ASN A 7 47.89 -3.33 -0.03
C ASN A 7 48.75 -2.07 0.07
N ASN A 8 48.11 -1.03 0.51
CA ASN A 8 48.53 0.18 1.19
C ASN A 8 47.93 1.43 0.56
N GLY A 9 46.61 1.48 0.59
CA GLY A 9 45.87 2.72 0.67
C GLY A 9 45.08 2.69 1.95
N GLU A 10 45.73 2.84 3.11
CA GLU A 10 45.07 3.36 4.31
C GLU A 10 44.64 4.78 3.97
N THR A 11 43.55 4.90 3.21
CA THR A 11 42.80 6.13 3.12
C THR A 11 42.29 6.42 4.52
N ASN A 12 42.80 7.50 5.07
CA ASN A 12 42.40 8.13 6.30
C ASN A 12 40.87 8.35 6.27
N MET A 13 40.07 7.33 6.61
CA MET A 13 38.61 7.38 6.67
C MET A 13 38.09 8.17 7.88
N ASN A 14 39.00 8.68 8.71
CA ASN A 14 38.67 9.39 9.95
C ASN A 14 38.13 10.81 9.79
N ASN A 15 37.87 11.30 8.57
CA ASN A 15 37.36 12.66 8.35
C ASN A 15 36.20 12.76 7.34
N ARG A 16 35.54 11.65 7.01
CA ARG A 16 34.25 11.69 6.33
C ARG A 16 33.18 11.49 7.38
N CYS A 17 32.22 12.43 7.47
CA CYS A 17 30.95 12.21 8.15
C CYS A 17 30.23 11.04 7.43
N MET A 18 30.62 9.81 7.74
CA MET A 18 30.04 8.60 7.13
C MET A 18 28.93 8.11 8.04
N HIS A 19 27.68 8.35 7.63
CA HIS A 19 26.55 7.62 8.18
C HIS A 19 26.40 6.33 7.39
N PRO A 20 26.33 5.17 8.04
CA PRO A 20 26.30 3.86 7.38
C PRO A 20 24.87 3.53 6.87
N ASN A 21 24.30 4.35 5.99
CA ASN A 21 23.00 4.10 5.39
C ASN A 21 23.17 3.20 4.16
N ALA A 22 22.76 1.95 4.27
CA ALA A 22 22.88 0.97 3.19
C ALA A 22 21.60 0.76 2.39
N THR A 23 20.45 1.24 2.87
CA THR A 23 19.14 1.09 2.22
C THR A 23 18.52 2.43 1.87
N ALA A 24 17.61 2.45 0.91
CA ALA A 24 16.88 3.67 0.54
C ALA A 24 15.88 4.11 1.63
N ILE A 25 15.42 3.17 2.47
CA ILE A 25 14.45 3.44 3.54
C ILE A 25 15.07 4.31 4.64
N ASP A 26 16.35 4.04 4.99
CA ASP A 26 17.08 4.74 6.04
C ASP A 26 18.05 5.79 5.50
N SER A 27 17.98 6.07 4.20
CA SER A 27 18.87 7.02 3.53
C SER A 27 18.56 8.46 3.94
N GLU A 28 19.58 9.26 4.23
CA GLU A 28 19.44 10.69 4.47
C GLU A 28 18.86 11.46 3.26
N ILE A 29 18.99 10.89 2.05
CA ILE A 29 18.57 11.55 0.79
C ILE A 29 17.20 11.02 0.34
N TYR A 30 16.92 9.72 0.51
CA TYR A 30 15.78 9.05 -0.11
C TYR A 30 14.69 8.60 0.87
N SER A 31 14.92 8.69 2.17
CA SER A 31 14.04 8.10 3.19
C SER A 31 12.60 8.63 3.12
N GLU A 32 12.38 9.92 2.82
CA GLU A 32 11.05 10.50 2.67
C GLU A 32 10.41 10.23 1.29
N ILE A 33 11.13 9.57 0.38
CA ILE A 33 10.62 9.13 -0.92
C ILE A 33 10.07 7.72 -0.84
N PHE A 34 10.84 6.81 -0.22
CA PHE A 34 10.53 5.37 -0.16
C PHE A 34 9.86 4.92 1.13
N ALA A 35 9.76 5.82 2.12
CA ALA A 35 9.06 5.61 3.38
C ALA A 35 8.49 6.93 3.88
N THR A 36 7.93 6.94 5.10
CA THR A 36 7.62 8.16 5.84
C THR A 36 8.30 8.11 7.20
N SER A 37 8.61 9.28 7.77
CA SER A 37 9.22 9.36 9.12
C SER A 37 8.35 8.65 10.17
N ALA A 38 7.03 8.83 10.11
CA ALA A 38 6.09 8.18 11.04
C ALA A 38 6.14 6.64 10.95
N MET A 39 6.23 6.08 9.73
CA MET A 39 6.31 4.63 9.56
C MET A 39 7.66 4.08 10.02
N ARG A 40 8.76 4.78 9.73
CA ARG A 40 10.09 4.39 10.25
C ARG A 40 10.15 4.42 11.76
N GLU A 41 9.49 5.40 12.41
CA GLU A 41 9.40 5.46 13.86
C GLU A 41 8.71 4.21 14.43
N VAL A 42 7.58 3.79 13.86
CA VAL A 42 6.88 2.55 14.29
C VAL A 42 7.80 1.33 14.23
N TRP A 43 8.65 1.23 13.21
CA TRP A 43 9.54 0.08 13.00
C TRP A 43 10.96 0.29 13.54
N SER A 44 11.22 1.40 14.26
CA SER A 44 12.51 1.67 14.87
C SER A 44 12.81 0.68 15.99
N ASP A 45 14.10 0.49 16.28
CA ASP A 45 14.55 -0.33 17.43
C ASP A 45 13.99 0.20 18.74
N ARG A 46 13.90 1.54 18.90
CA ARG A 46 13.36 2.14 20.12
C ARG A 46 11.89 1.81 20.31
N SER A 47 11.07 1.91 19.28
CA SER A 47 9.66 1.52 19.33
C SER A 47 9.50 0.02 19.58
N ARG A 48 10.29 -0.82 18.95
CA ARG A 48 10.30 -2.27 19.17
C ARG A 48 10.62 -2.62 20.62
N ILE A 49 11.68 -2.06 21.18
CA ILE A 49 12.07 -2.30 22.57
C ILE A 49 11.03 -1.75 23.54
N GLN A 50 10.40 -0.60 23.25
CA GLN A 50 9.30 -0.10 24.07
C GLN A 50 8.13 -1.09 24.08
N TYR A 51 7.75 -1.68 22.96
CA TYR A 51 6.69 -2.69 22.92
C TYR A 51 7.06 -3.99 23.66
N TYR A 52 8.36 -4.36 23.71
CA TYR A 52 8.79 -5.45 24.58
C TYR A 52 8.58 -5.11 26.05
N LEU A 53 8.93 -3.89 26.46
CA LEU A 53 8.73 -3.41 27.82
C LEU A 53 7.24 -3.25 28.17
N ASP A 54 6.41 -2.83 27.20
CA ASP A 54 4.95 -2.76 27.38
C ASP A 54 4.35 -4.15 27.62
N PHE A 55 4.85 -5.18 26.94
CA PHE A 55 4.46 -6.57 27.20
C PHE A 55 4.88 -7.00 28.60
N GLU A 56 6.14 -6.79 29.01
CA GLU A 56 6.64 -7.15 30.34
C GLU A 56 5.85 -6.43 31.46
N LYS A 57 5.55 -5.16 31.26
CA LYS A 57 4.69 -4.38 32.15
C LYS A 57 3.29 -4.96 32.26
N ALA A 58 2.65 -5.25 31.13
CA ALA A 58 1.30 -5.83 31.08
C ALA A 58 1.28 -7.20 31.78
N LEU A 59 2.31 -8.02 31.55
CA LEU A 59 2.48 -9.33 32.17
C LEU A 59 2.58 -9.21 33.68
N ALA A 60 3.49 -8.36 34.18
CA ALA A 60 3.72 -8.18 35.61
C ALA A 60 2.47 -7.63 36.34
N LEU A 61 1.84 -6.60 35.78
CA LEU A 61 0.60 -6.02 36.36
C LEU A 61 -0.53 -7.04 36.43
N THR A 62 -0.74 -7.81 35.37
CA THR A 62 -1.76 -8.86 35.31
C THR A 62 -1.47 -9.97 36.33
N GLN A 63 -0.23 -10.43 36.41
CA GLN A 63 0.19 -11.49 37.33
C GLN A 63 0.06 -11.06 38.79
N ALA A 64 0.41 -9.81 39.11
CA ALA A 64 0.18 -9.28 40.46
C ALA A 64 -1.30 -9.16 40.82
N HIS A 65 -2.14 -8.71 39.88
CA HIS A 65 -3.58 -8.66 40.06
C HIS A 65 -4.19 -10.04 40.36
N LEU A 66 -3.65 -11.07 39.74
CA LEU A 66 -4.09 -12.46 39.93
C LEU A 66 -3.35 -13.18 41.09
N GLY A 67 -2.46 -12.50 41.80
CA GLY A 67 -1.71 -13.06 42.92
C GLY A 67 -0.65 -14.09 42.52
N VAL A 68 -0.15 -14.05 41.28
CA VAL A 68 0.90 -14.92 40.78
C VAL A 68 2.28 -14.43 41.21
N ILE A 69 2.48 -13.12 41.19
CA ILE A 69 3.72 -12.46 41.66
C ILE A 69 3.40 -11.39 42.74
N PRO A 70 4.35 -10.95 43.53
CA PRO A 70 4.18 -9.86 44.48
C PRO A 70 3.78 -8.56 43.79
N LYS A 71 2.91 -7.78 44.44
CA LYS A 71 2.44 -6.50 43.91
C LYS A 71 3.59 -5.49 43.77
N GLU A 72 4.48 -5.47 44.74
CA GLU A 72 5.67 -4.60 44.78
C GLU A 72 6.61 -4.88 43.60
N ALA A 73 6.71 -6.15 43.15
CA ALA A 73 7.50 -6.53 41.99
C ALA A 73 6.85 -5.95 40.70
N ALA A 74 5.53 -6.03 40.53
CA ALA A 74 4.86 -5.47 39.37
C ALA A 74 4.94 -3.94 39.32
N GLU A 75 4.87 -3.26 40.48
CA GLU A 75 5.04 -1.81 40.56
C GLU A 75 6.45 -1.41 40.13
N GLU A 76 7.47 -2.12 40.57
CA GLU A 76 8.87 -1.85 40.22
C GLU A 76 9.17 -2.14 38.76
N ILE A 77 8.72 -3.28 38.22
CA ILE A 77 8.84 -3.63 36.80
C ILE A 77 8.13 -2.56 35.94
N SER A 78 6.92 -2.15 36.33
CA SER A 78 6.18 -1.12 35.61
C SER A 78 6.87 0.25 35.60
N LEU A 79 7.55 0.61 36.71
CA LEU A 79 8.27 1.87 36.83
C LEU A 79 9.42 1.96 35.82
N HIS A 80 10.16 0.85 35.62
CA HIS A 80 11.34 0.78 34.76
C HIS A 80 11.05 0.27 33.34
N SER A 81 9.78 0.01 32.98
CA SER A 81 9.39 -0.38 31.63
C SER A 81 9.40 0.82 30.66
N ASN A 82 10.56 1.46 30.52
CA ASN A 82 10.77 2.66 29.71
C ASN A 82 12.03 2.50 28.86
N VAL A 83 11.89 2.61 27.55
CA VAL A 83 13.00 2.47 26.59
C VAL A 83 14.14 3.48 26.82
N CYS A 84 13.86 4.63 27.42
CA CYS A 84 14.89 5.63 27.74
C CYS A 84 15.88 5.17 28.81
N GLU A 85 15.54 4.14 29.59
CA GLU A 85 16.42 3.55 30.61
C GLU A 85 17.28 2.42 30.03
N MET A 86 17.09 2.01 28.78
CA MET A 86 17.83 0.92 28.15
C MET A 86 19.14 1.38 27.52
N ASP A 87 20.21 0.65 27.77
CA ASP A 87 21.53 0.81 27.16
C ASP A 87 21.58 0.03 25.83
N PHE A 88 21.38 0.74 24.71
CA PHE A 88 21.36 0.15 23.36
C PHE A 88 22.71 -0.44 22.93
N GLY A 89 23.83 0.08 23.42
CA GLY A 89 25.13 -0.49 23.14
C GLY A 89 25.25 -1.90 23.72
N LYS A 90 24.90 -2.05 25.02
CA LYS A 90 24.88 -3.38 25.66
C LYS A 90 23.83 -4.31 25.07
N LEU A 91 22.66 -3.77 24.68
CA LEU A 91 21.63 -4.58 24.01
C LEU A 91 22.15 -5.15 22.69
N LYS A 92 22.81 -4.34 21.86
CA LYS A 92 23.41 -4.79 20.61
C LYS A 92 24.43 -5.92 20.86
N ASP A 93 25.43 -5.67 21.69
CA ASP A 93 26.51 -6.63 21.95
C ASP A 93 25.98 -7.96 22.51
N ALA A 94 25.01 -7.89 23.43
CA ALA A 94 24.38 -9.08 23.99
C ALA A 94 23.48 -9.80 23.00
N THR A 95 22.74 -9.07 22.16
CA THR A 95 21.90 -9.67 21.10
C THR A 95 22.75 -10.39 20.07
N GLU A 96 23.86 -9.81 19.61
CA GLU A 96 24.79 -10.46 18.69
C GLU A 96 25.39 -11.74 19.27
N HIS A 97 25.63 -11.77 20.58
CA HIS A 97 26.18 -12.96 21.29
C HIS A 97 25.13 -14.07 21.49
N ILE A 98 23.91 -13.69 21.90
CA ILE A 98 22.80 -14.62 22.25
C ILE A 98 22.01 -15.04 21.03
N GLY A 99 21.87 -14.17 20.04
CA GLY A 99 21.06 -14.35 18.83
C GLY A 99 19.64 -13.74 18.90
N TYR A 100 19.15 -13.35 20.09
CA TYR A 100 17.80 -12.82 20.29
C TYR A 100 17.79 -11.64 21.27
N PRO A 101 16.98 -10.59 21.03
CA PRO A 101 17.02 -9.34 21.79
C PRO A 101 16.28 -9.38 23.13
N VAL A 102 15.32 -10.29 23.34
CA VAL A 102 14.42 -10.25 24.53
C VAL A 102 15.15 -10.53 25.82
N LEU A 103 16.00 -11.57 25.87
CA LEU A 103 16.75 -11.87 27.09
C LEU A 103 17.63 -10.69 27.54
N PRO A 104 18.40 -10.01 26.68
CA PRO A 104 19.12 -8.80 27.06
C PRO A 104 18.24 -7.67 27.61
N VAL A 105 17.05 -7.47 27.03
CA VAL A 105 16.08 -6.48 27.54
C VAL A 105 15.61 -6.85 28.95
N VAL A 106 15.20 -8.11 29.15
CA VAL A 106 14.76 -8.61 30.46
C VAL A 106 15.88 -8.50 31.50
N GLN A 107 17.11 -8.81 31.14
CA GLN A 107 18.25 -8.66 32.04
C GLN A 107 18.49 -7.20 32.48
N GLN A 108 18.37 -6.25 31.54
CA GLN A 108 18.50 -4.83 31.90
C GLN A 108 17.35 -4.38 32.78
N LEU A 109 16.08 -4.74 32.41
CA LEU A 109 14.90 -4.43 33.22
C LEU A 109 15.01 -5.00 34.64
N THR A 110 15.45 -6.26 34.76
CA THR A 110 15.70 -6.89 36.06
C THR A 110 16.74 -6.13 36.90
N ALA A 111 17.82 -5.67 36.25
CA ALA A 111 18.90 -4.95 36.94
C ALA A 111 18.52 -3.52 37.35
N LEU A 112 17.50 -2.92 36.74
CA LEU A 112 16.97 -1.61 37.12
C LEU A 112 16.06 -1.68 38.35
N CYS A 113 15.39 -2.81 38.56
CA CYS A 113 14.50 -3.02 39.68
C CYS A 113 15.32 -3.12 41.00
N LYS A 114 14.82 -2.47 42.05
CA LYS A 114 15.46 -2.51 43.38
C LYS A 114 15.28 -3.87 44.08
N ASP A 115 16.17 -4.17 44.99
CA ASP A 115 16.20 -5.42 45.75
C ASP A 115 16.10 -6.64 44.80
N ASP A 116 15.43 -7.69 45.21
CA ASP A 116 15.21 -8.89 44.38
C ASP A 116 13.89 -8.83 43.58
N LEU A 117 13.26 -7.66 43.44
CA LEU A 117 11.96 -7.54 42.79
C LEU A 117 12.03 -7.81 41.29
N GLY A 118 13.16 -7.53 40.63
CA GLY A 118 13.38 -7.81 39.22
C GLY A 118 13.38 -9.29 38.84
N GLN A 119 13.57 -10.22 39.84
CA GLN A 119 13.49 -11.66 39.56
C GLN A 119 12.12 -12.13 39.01
N TRP A 120 11.10 -11.31 39.14
CA TRP A 120 9.76 -11.61 38.67
C TRP A 120 9.51 -11.12 37.22
N CYS A 121 10.50 -10.47 36.59
CA CYS A 121 10.41 -10.14 35.16
C CYS A 121 10.23 -11.40 34.32
N HIS A 122 9.51 -11.30 33.21
CA HIS A 122 9.36 -12.39 32.23
C HIS A 122 8.80 -13.72 32.79
N TRP A 123 8.07 -13.67 33.88
CA TRP A 123 7.61 -14.84 34.61
C TRP A 123 6.61 -15.68 33.81
N GLY A 124 7.06 -16.84 33.36
CA GLY A 124 6.27 -17.80 32.57
C GLY A 124 6.17 -17.51 31.08
N ALA A 125 6.78 -16.42 30.60
CA ALA A 125 6.83 -16.07 29.19
C ALA A 125 8.02 -16.72 28.46
N THR A 126 8.02 -16.61 27.15
CA THR A 126 9.12 -16.99 26.27
C THR A 126 9.44 -15.82 25.32
N THR A 127 10.66 -15.81 24.76
CA THR A 127 11.11 -14.82 23.79
C THR A 127 10.06 -14.50 22.72
N GLN A 128 9.43 -15.51 22.16
CA GLN A 128 8.49 -15.33 21.05
C GLN A 128 7.15 -14.73 21.49
N ASP A 129 6.70 -14.96 22.72
CA ASP A 129 5.52 -14.28 23.27
C ASP A 129 5.69 -12.75 23.21
N VAL A 130 6.88 -12.28 23.61
CA VAL A 130 7.24 -10.85 23.64
C VAL A 130 7.36 -10.31 22.22
N THR A 131 8.15 -10.98 21.39
CA THR A 131 8.44 -10.49 20.02
C THR A 131 7.21 -10.51 19.14
N ASP A 132 6.38 -11.56 19.17
CA ASP A 132 5.18 -11.65 18.35
C ASP A 132 4.12 -10.64 18.80
N THR A 133 3.87 -10.52 20.11
CA THR A 133 2.92 -9.51 20.62
C THR A 133 3.40 -8.10 20.33
N ALA A 134 4.68 -7.78 20.48
CA ALA A 134 5.23 -6.49 20.10
C ALA A 134 5.10 -6.23 18.59
N THR A 135 5.31 -7.24 17.76
CA THR A 135 5.10 -7.14 16.31
C THR A 135 3.64 -6.82 15.98
N ILE A 136 2.68 -7.44 16.66
CA ILE A 136 1.25 -7.11 16.49
C ILE A 136 0.96 -5.66 16.93
N LEU A 137 1.59 -5.17 18.00
CA LEU A 137 1.45 -3.78 18.42
C LEU A 137 2.05 -2.80 17.40
N GLN A 138 3.21 -3.13 16.80
CA GLN A 138 3.78 -2.36 15.70
C GLN A 138 2.86 -2.40 14.46
N ILE A 139 2.33 -3.57 14.09
CA ILE A 139 1.36 -3.72 13.00
C ILE A 139 0.12 -2.87 13.24
N ARG A 140 -0.42 -2.86 14.46
CA ARG A 140 -1.58 -2.02 14.82
C ARG A 140 -1.31 -0.54 14.55
N SER A 141 -0.17 -0.03 15.02
CA SER A 141 0.23 1.37 14.83
C SER A 141 0.50 1.67 13.34
N ALA A 142 1.16 0.77 12.64
CA ALA A 142 1.44 0.90 11.21
C ALA A 142 0.17 0.87 10.34
N LEU A 143 -0.79 -0.03 10.66
CA LEU A 143 -2.07 -0.10 9.94
C LEU A 143 -2.93 1.13 10.16
N GLN A 144 -2.80 1.84 11.30
CA GLN A 144 -3.47 3.12 11.50
C GLN A 144 -2.95 4.18 10.52
N LEU A 145 -1.62 4.28 10.34
CA LEU A 145 -1.02 5.19 9.37
C LEU A 145 -1.44 4.84 7.92
N VAL A 146 -1.49 3.56 7.59
CA VAL A 146 -1.97 3.09 6.28
C VAL A 146 -3.43 3.48 6.06
N GLU A 147 -4.29 3.29 7.06
CA GLU A 147 -5.72 3.65 6.99
C GLU A 147 -5.93 5.15 6.77
N ASP A 148 -5.18 5.98 7.49
CA ASP A 148 -5.29 7.45 7.39
C ASP A 148 -4.91 7.93 5.98
N GLU A 149 -3.83 7.40 5.40
CA GLU A 149 -3.44 7.70 4.03
C GLU A 149 -4.46 7.18 3.00
N MET A 150 -5.00 5.98 3.20
CA MET A 150 -6.06 5.44 2.34
C MET A 150 -7.31 6.32 2.36
N LYS A 151 -7.71 6.83 3.52
CA LYS A 151 -8.84 7.76 3.64
C LYS A 151 -8.59 9.09 2.93
N ALA A 152 -7.37 9.62 3.02
CA ALA A 152 -6.99 10.86 2.31
C ALA A 152 -7.02 10.67 0.78
N ILE A 153 -6.46 9.56 0.28
CA ILE A 153 -6.53 9.21 -1.15
C ILE A 153 -7.99 9.02 -1.59
N SER A 154 -8.80 8.36 -0.77
CA SER A 154 -10.21 8.14 -1.03
C SER A 154 -10.99 9.45 -1.18
N ALA A 155 -10.74 10.43 -0.31
CA ALA A 155 -11.35 11.77 -0.42
C ALA A 155 -10.92 12.48 -1.71
N SER A 156 -9.64 12.41 -2.08
CA SER A 156 -9.13 12.99 -3.33
C SER A 156 -9.76 12.35 -4.56
N LEU A 157 -9.92 11.03 -4.58
CA LEU A 157 -10.57 10.31 -5.68
C LEU A 157 -12.06 10.62 -5.77
N ALA A 158 -12.76 10.75 -4.64
CA ALA A 158 -14.17 11.14 -4.61
C ALA A 158 -14.36 12.56 -5.17
N HIS A 159 -13.47 13.49 -4.80
CA HIS A 159 -13.47 14.85 -5.36
C HIS A 159 -13.27 14.84 -6.88
N LEU A 160 -12.24 14.13 -7.39
CA LEU A 160 -12.00 14.01 -8.83
C LEU A 160 -13.16 13.36 -9.57
N ALA A 161 -13.76 12.32 -8.98
CA ALA A 161 -14.93 11.64 -9.59
C ALA A 161 -16.13 12.60 -9.71
N LYS A 162 -16.38 13.40 -8.67
CA LYS A 162 -17.48 14.37 -8.64
C LYS A 162 -17.23 15.55 -9.56
N GLU A 163 -16.07 16.18 -9.50
CA GLU A 163 -15.72 17.37 -10.30
C GLU A 163 -15.73 17.05 -11.80
N HIS A 164 -15.21 15.89 -12.18
CA HIS A 164 -15.09 15.48 -13.58
C HIS A 164 -16.15 14.46 -14.01
N ARG A 165 -17.29 14.42 -13.31
CA ARG A 165 -18.41 13.52 -13.57
C ARG A 165 -18.79 13.46 -15.05
N ASP A 166 -18.83 14.61 -15.69
CA ASP A 166 -19.27 14.80 -17.06
C ASP A 166 -18.15 15.24 -18.02
N THR A 167 -16.88 15.25 -17.58
CA THR A 167 -15.72 15.58 -18.42
C THR A 167 -15.43 14.45 -19.41
N PRO A 168 -15.69 14.61 -20.72
CA PRO A 168 -15.53 13.55 -21.70
C PRO A 168 -14.06 13.28 -21.99
N MET A 169 -13.72 12.03 -22.11
CA MET A 169 -12.41 11.55 -22.55
C MET A 169 -12.52 10.27 -23.35
N ILE A 170 -11.45 9.91 -24.04
CA ILE A 170 -11.41 8.63 -24.76
C ILE A 170 -11.10 7.47 -23.81
N GLY A 171 -11.91 6.40 -23.88
CA GLY A 171 -11.59 5.11 -23.31
C GLY A 171 -10.54 4.40 -24.16
N ARG A 172 -9.62 3.68 -23.50
CA ARG A 172 -8.57 2.89 -24.17
C ARG A 172 -8.64 1.44 -23.77
N SER A 173 -8.69 0.57 -24.77
CA SER A 173 -8.61 -0.88 -24.63
C SER A 173 -7.34 -1.36 -25.34
N ASN A 174 -6.48 -2.12 -24.67
CA ASN A 174 -5.18 -2.54 -25.21
C ASN A 174 -4.34 -1.35 -25.75
N LEU A 175 -4.38 -0.21 -25.05
CA LEU A 175 -3.78 1.07 -25.44
C LEU A 175 -4.32 1.70 -26.73
N GLN A 176 -5.30 1.09 -27.37
CA GLN A 176 -5.99 1.67 -28.53
C GLN A 176 -7.21 2.47 -28.09
N GLN A 177 -7.53 3.53 -28.81
CA GLN A 177 -8.78 4.28 -28.62
C GLN A 177 -9.98 3.36 -28.85
N ALA A 178 -10.91 3.36 -27.90
CA ALA A 178 -12.16 2.60 -27.96
C ALA A 178 -13.35 3.57 -28.04
N VAL A 179 -14.26 3.51 -27.06
CA VAL A 179 -15.42 4.40 -27.00
C VAL A 179 -15.22 5.51 -25.97
N PRO A 180 -15.93 6.64 -26.08
CA PRO A 180 -15.88 7.71 -25.09
C PRO A 180 -16.38 7.26 -23.70
N LEU A 181 -15.82 7.87 -22.67
CA LEU A 181 -16.26 7.79 -21.27
C LEU A 181 -15.99 9.14 -20.59
N THR A 182 -16.21 9.26 -19.27
CA THR A 182 -15.83 10.47 -18.54
C THR A 182 -14.60 10.24 -17.63
N PHE A 183 -13.82 11.29 -17.40
CA PHE A 183 -12.70 11.20 -16.44
C PHE A 183 -13.20 10.89 -15.02
N GLY A 184 -14.37 11.46 -14.64
CA GLY A 184 -15.00 11.12 -13.37
C GLY A 184 -15.33 9.63 -13.24
N TYR A 185 -15.76 8.97 -14.31
CA TYR A 185 -15.94 7.52 -14.32
C TYR A 185 -14.62 6.77 -14.07
N LYS A 186 -13.54 7.19 -14.71
CA LYS A 186 -12.21 6.61 -14.48
C LYS A 186 -11.79 6.76 -13.01
N ALA A 187 -11.95 7.95 -12.42
CA ALA A 187 -11.65 8.20 -11.00
C ALA A 187 -12.55 7.37 -10.06
N ALA A 188 -13.84 7.23 -10.39
CA ALA A 188 -14.76 6.39 -9.60
C ALA A 188 -14.41 4.89 -9.65
N VAL A 189 -13.84 4.39 -10.75
CA VAL A 189 -13.32 3.00 -10.82
C VAL A 189 -12.17 2.80 -9.85
N TRP A 190 -11.25 3.77 -9.75
CA TRP A 190 -10.14 3.74 -8.78
C TRP A 190 -10.66 3.82 -7.35
N LEU A 191 -11.59 4.73 -7.08
CA LEU A 191 -12.24 4.93 -5.79
C LEU A 191 -12.92 3.66 -5.29
N ALA A 192 -13.75 3.04 -6.10
CA ALA A 192 -14.42 1.78 -5.76
C ALA A 192 -13.42 0.63 -5.48
N GLY A 193 -12.25 0.66 -6.10
CA GLY A 193 -11.15 -0.23 -5.76
C GLY A 193 -10.62 0.01 -4.34
N LEU A 194 -10.39 1.28 -4.00
CA LEU A 194 -9.87 1.67 -2.69
C LEU A 194 -10.89 1.43 -1.56
N ASP A 195 -12.17 1.66 -1.80
CA ASP A 195 -13.24 1.38 -0.83
C ASP A 195 -13.25 -0.10 -0.43
N ARG A 196 -13.08 -1.02 -1.38
CA ARG A 196 -12.92 -2.44 -1.09
C ARG A 196 -11.65 -2.75 -0.28
N HIS A 197 -10.61 -1.94 -0.38
CA HIS A 197 -9.42 -2.10 0.48
C HIS A 197 -9.65 -1.59 1.89
N LEU A 198 -10.40 -0.51 2.08
CA LEU A 198 -10.80 -0.06 3.42
C LEU A 198 -11.66 -1.12 4.13
N GLU A 199 -12.58 -1.74 3.41
CA GLU A 199 -13.39 -2.86 3.93
C GLU A 199 -12.50 -4.06 4.31
N ARG A 200 -11.55 -4.46 3.44
CA ARG A 200 -10.60 -5.54 3.75
C ARG A 200 -9.77 -5.24 4.98
N LEU A 201 -9.33 -3.99 5.13
CA LEU A 201 -8.55 -3.56 6.29
C LEU A 201 -9.34 -3.74 7.60
N ASP A 202 -10.59 -3.28 7.63
CA ASP A 202 -11.45 -3.46 8.80
C ASP A 202 -11.66 -4.94 9.15
N GLN A 203 -11.96 -5.76 8.15
CA GLN A 203 -12.15 -7.20 8.31
C GLN A 203 -10.86 -7.91 8.77
N MET A 204 -9.70 -7.51 8.23
CA MET A 204 -8.39 -8.08 8.57
C MET A 204 -8.00 -7.74 10.01
N LYS A 205 -8.17 -6.49 10.45
CA LYS A 205 -7.84 -6.06 11.82
C LYS A 205 -8.43 -6.96 12.88
N ARG A 206 -9.63 -7.51 12.68
CA ARG A 206 -10.30 -8.39 13.63
C ARG A 206 -9.61 -9.74 13.84
N ARG A 207 -8.85 -10.23 12.84
CA ARG A 207 -8.10 -11.48 12.91
C ARG A 207 -6.64 -11.26 13.32
N VAL A 208 -6.04 -10.19 12.81
CA VAL A 208 -4.61 -9.93 12.93
C VAL A 208 -4.25 -9.32 14.28
N LEU A 209 -5.10 -8.44 14.86
CA LEU A 209 -4.79 -7.75 16.13
C LEU A 209 -5.02 -8.68 17.34
N MET A 210 -4.36 -9.81 17.32
CA MET A 210 -4.38 -10.87 18.33
C MET A 210 -2.97 -11.07 18.88
N GLY A 211 -2.80 -10.98 20.20
CA GLY A 211 -1.48 -11.16 20.79
C GLY A 211 -1.08 -12.62 20.92
N GLU A 212 0.17 -12.87 21.33
CA GLU A 212 0.71 -14.18 21.62
C GLU A 212 1.19 -14.25 23.08
N PHE A 213 0.73 -15.24 23.79
CA PHE A 213 1.27 -15.61 25.10
C PHE A 213 1.00 -17.09 25.37
N GLY A 214 2.00 -17.92 25.18
CA GLY A 214 1.89 -19.37 25.26
C GLY A 214 2.98 -20.04 26.11
N GLY A 215 4.05 -19.32 26.45
CA GLY A 215 5.23 -19.86 27.10
C GLY A 215 6.05 -20.76 26.18
N ALA A 216 6.88 -21.60 26.74
CA ALA A 216 7.95 -22.33 26.03
C ALA A 216 7.50 -23.08 24.77
N VAL A 217 6.35 -23.72 24.79
CA VAL A 217 5.79 -24.53 23.68
C VAL A 217 4.27 -24.31 23.48
N GLY A 218 3.75 -23.16 23.92
CA GLY A 218 2.37 -22.78 23.69
C GLY A 218 1.35 -23.27 24.72
N THR A 219 1.77 -23.94 25.80
CA THR A 219 0.85 -24.60 26.74
C THR A 219 0.69 -23.89 28.08
N LEU A 220 1.43 -22.80 28.32
CA LEU A 220 1.44 -22.07 29.61
C LEU A 220 1.74 -22.97 30.82
N ALA A 221 2.47 -24.06 30.62
CA ALA A 221 2.68 -25.11 31.63
C ALA A 221 3.30 -24.56 32.94
N SER A 222 4.17 -23.56 32.85
CA SER A 222 4.81 -22.92 34.01
C SER A 222 3.85 -22.16 34.93
N LEU A 223 2.69 -21.73 34.40
CA LEU A 223 1.67 -20.99 35.12
C LEU A 223 0.49 -21.86 35.59
N GLY A 224 0.43 -23.11 35.17
CA GLY A 224 -0.62 -24.07 35.54
C GLY A 224 -2.02 -23.52 35.34
N LYS A 225 -2.88 -23.54 36.36
CA LYS A 225 -4.25 -23.04 36.27
C LYS A 225 -4.37 -21.53 36.05
N GLN A 226 -3.33 -20.76 36.33
CA GLN A 226 -3.31 -19.31 36.13
C GLN A 226 -2.95 -18.91 34.70
N GLY A 227 -2.49 -19.84 33.85
CA GLY A 227 -2.02 -19.52 32.50
C GLY A 227 -3.04 -18.78 31.65
N LEU A 228 -4.26 -19.32 31.50
CA LEU A 228 -5.31 -18.69 30.70
C LEU A 228 -5.83 -17.37 31.29
N PRO A 229 -6.07 -17.24 32.63
CA PRO A 229 -6.37 -15.94 33.21
C PRO A 229 -5.30 -14.88 33.00
N VAL A 230 -4.01 -15.24 33.12
CA VAL A 230 -2.90 -14.32 32.83
C VAL A 230 -2.87 -13.93 31.36
N GLN A 231 -3.00 -14.90 30.44
CA GLN A 231 -3.08 -14.62 29.01
C GLN A 231 -4.18 -13.60 28.69
N GLN A 232 -5.40 -13.83 29.21
CA GLN A 232 -6.53 -12.92 29.01
C GLN A 232 -6.21 -11.50 29.51
N GLY A 233 -5.76 -11.35 30.74
CA GLY A 233 -5.50 -10.04 31.32
C GLY A 233 -4.36 -9.29 30.64
N VAL A 234 -3.33 -9.98 30.13
CA VAL A 234 -2.27 -9.37 29.32
C VAL A 234 -2.85 -8.82 28.01
N MET A 235 -3.66 -9.58 27.32
CA MET A 235 -4.28 -9.14 26.04
C MET A 235 -5.23 -7.96 26.26
N GLU A 236 -6.06 -8.02 27.31
CA GLU A 236 -6.96 -6.90 27.69
C GLU A 236 -6.15 -5.62 28.00
N THR A 237 -5.04 -5.74 28.74
CA THR A 237 -4.17 -4.62 29.08
C THR A 237 -3.53 -3.99 27.85
N LEU A 238 -3.14 -4.80 26.86
CA LEU A 238 -2.53 -4.34 25.61
C LEU A 238 -3.56 -3.93 24.55
N GLY A 239 -4.87 -4.14 24.79
CA GLY A 239 -5.94 -3.87 23.83
C GLY A 239 -5.84 -4.76 22.58
N LEU A 240 -5.49 -6.03 22.77
CA LEU A 240 -5.42 -7.08 21.75
C LEU A 240 -6.46 -8.17 22.00
N THR A 241 -6.80 -8.91 20.95
CA THR A 241 -7.64 -10.08 21.06
C THR A 241 -6.85 -11.22 21.71
N GLN A 242 -7.48 -11.93 22.66
CA GLN A 242 -6.92 -13.14 23.23
C GLN A 242 -6.90 -14.26 22.19
N PRO A 243 -5.77 -14.96 21.97
CA PRO A 243 -5.71 -16.08 21.05
C PRO A 243 -6.45 -17.30 21.64
N PRO A 244 -7.19 -18.06 20.80
CA PRO A 244 -7.81 -19.30 21.26
C PRO A 244 -6.79 -20.41 21.57
N ILE A 245 -5.62 -20.32 20.97
CA ILE A 245 -4.47 -21.22 21.13
C ILE A 245 -3.20 -20.45 20.71
N ALA A 246 -2.04 -20.87 21.18
CA ALA A 246 -0.75 -20.29 20.76
C ALA A 246 -0.56 -20.45 19.24
N TRP A 247 -0.05 -19.39 18.60
CA TRP A 247 0.16 -19.31 17.15
C TRP A 247 1.61 -19.07 16.73
N HIS A 248 2.58 -19.42 17.61
CA HIS A 248 4.02 -19.26 17.40
C HIS A 248 4.52 -19.73 16.02
N THR A 249 3.91 -20.77 15.46
CA THR A 249 4.29 -21.35 14.16
C THR A 249 3.17 -21.37 13.13
N VAL A 250 1.99 -20.85 13.44
CA VAL A 250 0.89 -20.67 12.50
C VAL A 250 0.84 -19.19 12.10
N ARG A 251 1.57 -18.84 11.02
CA ARG A 251 1.91 -17.46 10.66
C ARG A 251 0.99 -16.85 9.60
N ASP A 252 -0.19 -17.40 9.39
CA ASP A 252 -1.15 -16.97 8.37
C ASP A 252 -1.63 -15.52 8.56
N THR A 253 -1.81 -15.06 9.82
CA THR A 253 -2.22 -13.69 10.13
C THR A 253 -1.15 -12.66 9.72
N ILE A 254 0.12 -12.98 9.93
CA ILE A 254 1.24 -12.12 9.49
C ILE A 254 1.33 -12.10 7.96
N ALA A 255 1.18 -13.25 7.32
CA ALA A 255 1.15 -13.35 5.86
C ALA A 255 -0.06 -12.62 5.26
N GLU A 256 -1.24 -12.63 5.93
CA GLU A 256 -2.43 -11.88 5.53
C GLU A 256 -2.15 -10.37 5.46
N VAL A 257 -1.41 -9.81 6.43
CA VAL A 257 -0.99 -8.39 6.42
C VAL A 257 -0.15 -8.10 5.17
N GLY A 258 0.85 -8.92 4.89
CA GLY A 258 1.68 -8.76 3.69
C GLY A 258 0.88 -8.86 2.40
N CYS A 259 -0.05 -9.81 2.31
CA CYS A 259 -0.94 -9.98 1.17
C CYS A 259 -1.86 -8.75 1.00
N PHE A 260 -2.43 -8.24 2.08
CA PHE A 260 -3.24 -7.01 2.05
C PHE A 260 -2.44 -5.82 1.49
N LEU A 261 -1.24 -5.56 2.00
CA LEU A 261 -0.38 -4.48 1.52
C LEU A 261 0.05 -4.69 0.07
N GLY A 262 0.34 -5.94 -0.32
CA GLY A 262 0.65 -6.30 -1.70
C GLY A 262 -0.48 -6.00 -2.69
N ILE A 263 -1.73 -6.31 -2.32
CA ILE A 263 -2.91 -6.03 -3.16
C ILE A 263 -3.21 -4.52 -3.19
N LEU A 264 -3.10 -3.83 -2.07
CA LEU A 264 -3.25 -2.36 -1.98
C LEU A 264 -2.23 -1.66 -2.89
N CYS A 265 -0.95 -2.00 -2.76
CA CYS A 265 0.10 -1.47 -3.62
C CYS A 265 -0.12 -1.81 -5.10
N GLY A 266 -0.76 -2.95 -5.40
CA GLY A 266 -1.20 -3.29 -6.75
C GLY A 266 -2.19 -2.30 -7.34
N LEU A 267 -3.18 -1.86 -6.56
CA LEU A 267 -4.12 -0.80 -6.96
C LEU A 267 -3.41 0.54 -7.17
N LEU A 268 -2.54 0.94 -6.24
CA LEU A 268 -1.78 2.19 -6.36
C LEU A 268 -0.91 2.20 -7.63
N ALA A 269 -0.25 1.09 -7.93
CA ALA A 269 0.55 0.93 -9.16
C ALA A 269 -0.30 1.00 -10.43
N LYS A 270 -1.55 0.47 -10.38
CA LYS A 270 -2.51 0.60 -11.49
C LYS A 270 -2.88 2.06 -11.74
N ILE A 271 -3.21 2.81 -10.69
CA ILE A 271 -3.52 4.24 -10.79
C ILE A 271 -2.32 5.01 -11.34
N ALA A 272 -1.12 4.79 -10.78
CA ALA A 272 0.11 5.41 -11.24
C ALA A 272 0.42 5.09 -12.71
N SER A 273 0.11 3.89 -13.18
CA SER A 273 0.30 3.52 -14.58
C SER A 273 -0.65 4.27 -15.52
N ASP A 274 -1.91 4.44 -15.13
CA ASP A 274 -2.86 5.24 -15.91
C ASP A 274 -2.43 6.72 -15.96
N VAL A 275 -2.13 7.30 -14.81
CA VAL A 275 -1.68 8.71 -14.71
C VAL A 275 -0.42 8.93 -15.55
N LYS A 276 0.58 8.07 -15.41
CA LYS A 276 1.83 8.15 -16.17
C LYS A 276 1.61 8.15 -17.68
N VAL A 277 0.71 7.32 -18.19
CA VAL A 277 0.38 7.26 -19.62
C VAL A 277 -0.35 8.53 -20.06
N MET A 278 -1.33 9.00 -19.26
CA MET A 278 -2.05 10.24 -19.55
C MET A 278 -1.16 11.49 -19.48
N MET A 279 0.01 11.44 -18.82
CA MET A 279 1.02 12.50 -18.78
C MET A 279 1.97 12.51 -19.99
N MET A 280 1.89 11.53 -20.90
CA MET A 280 2.72 11.55 -22.13
C MET A 280 2.52 12.86 -22.88
N THR A 281 3.61 13.39 -23.47
CA THR A 281 3.57 14.67 -24.19
C THR A 281 2.48 14.70 -25.27
N GLU A 282 2.27 13.59 -25.95
CA GLU A 282 1.29 13.44 -27.03
C GLU A 282 -0.15 13.48 -26.54
N LEU A 283 -0.42 13.04 -25.29
CA LEU A 283 -1.75 13.01 -24.68
C LEU A 283 -1.97 14.24 -23.79
N ASN A 284 -1.11 14.43 -22.81
CA ASN A 284 -1.15 15.52 -21.82
C ASN A 284 -2.59 15.74 -21.26
N GLU A 285 -3.26 14.63 -20.96
CA GLU A 285 -4.63 14.63 -20.40
C GLU A 285 -4.67 14.99 -18.93
N VAL A 286 -3.58 14.67 -18.20
CA VAL A 286 -3.37 15.02 -16.78
C VAL A 286 -1.91 15.38 -16.51
N GLN A 287 -1.65 15.99 -15.35
CA GLN A 287 -0.31 16.28 -14.88
C GLN A 287 -0.22 16.14 -13.36
N GLU A 288 0.87 15.55 -12.85
CA GLU A 288 1.19 15.58 -11.42
C GLU A 288 1.39 17.03 -10.94
N PRO A 289 1.07 17.34 -9.65
CA PRO A 289 1.25 18.69 -9.11
C PRO A 289 2.71 19.10 -9.14
N ALA A 290 2.97 20.35 -9.54
CA ALA A 290 4.33 20.90 -9.66
C ALA A 290 5.00 21.19 -8.31
N GLY A 291 4.23 21.28 -7.21
CA GLY A 291 4.75 21.43 -5.85
C GLY A 291 5.62 22.67 -5.59
N GLY A 292 5.35 23.78 -6.23
CA GLY A 292 6.05 25.07 -5.96
C GLY A 292 7.59 25.10 -6.14
N GLY A 293 8.26 23.94 -6.14
CA GLY A 293 9.71 23.77 -6.19
C GLY A 293 10.23 23.04 -7.43
N GLY A 294 9.37 22.80 -8.46
CA GLY A 294 9.83 22.17 -9.69
C GLY A 294 9.92 20.64 -9.60
N ARG A 295 9.05 19.98 -8.80
CA ARG A 295 8.99 18.53 -8.75
C ARG A 295 8.85 17.92 -10.14
N GLY A 296 9.63 16.88 -10.43
CA GLY A 296 9.70 16.27 -11.76
C GLY A 296 10.48 17.08 -12.80
N ALA A 297 11.14 18.17 -12.41
CA ALA A 297 11.95 18.98 -13.32
C ALA A 297 13.10 18.18 -13.93
N SER A 298 13.42 18.50 -15.17
CA SER A 298 14.59 17.97 -15.87
C SER A 298 15.82 18.83 -15.56
N SER A 299 16.97 18.20 -15.37
CA SER A 299 18.25 18.89 -15.21
C SER A 299 18.72 19.64 -16.48
N THR A 300 18.15 19.29 -17.65
CA THR A 300 18.61 19.82 -18.95
C THR A 300 17.50 20.48 -19.76
N MET A 301 16.23 20.09 -19.59
CA MET A 301 15.09 20.55 -20.39
C MET A 301 14.07 21.27 -19.50
N PRO A 302 13.99 22.63 -19.52
CA PRO A 302 13.15 23.38 -18.58
C PRO A 302 11.64 23.06 -18.65
N GLN A 303 11.16 22.69 -19.84
CA GLN A 303 9.75 22.37 -20.09
C GLN A 303 9.36 20.94 -19.67
N LYS A 304 10.33 20.04 -19.47
CA LYS A 304 10.05 18.63 -19.19
C LYS A 304 9.55 18.43 -17.75
N ARG A 305 8.43 17.75 -17.60
CA ARG A 305 7.84 17.35 -16.32
C ARG A 305 7.74 15.83 -16.25
N ASN A 306 8.53 15.24 -15.36
CA ASN A 306 8.57 13.79 -15.19
C ASN A 306 7.48 13.31 -14.20
N PRO A 307 6.85 12.15 -14.43
CA PRO A 307 5.87 11.56 -13.53
C PRO A 307 6.57 10.88 -12.33
N ILE A 308 7.09 11.67 -11.42
CA ILE A 308 7.99 11.22 -10.33
C ILE A 308 7.22 10.40 -9.29
N SER A 309 6.02 10.84 -8.89
CA SER A 309 5.20 10.09 -7.94
C SER A 309 4.77 8.76 -8.54
N CYS A 310 4.37 8.73 -9.81
CA CYS A 310 4.07 7.48 -10.52
C CYS A 310 5.26 6.52 -10.55
N ALA A 311 6.47 7.04 -10.76
CA ALA A 311 7.68 6.22 -10.79
C ALA A 311 7.95 5.57 -9.42
N TYR A 312 7.86 6.33 -8.34
CA TYR A 312 8.09 5.83 -6.98
C TYR A 312 6.99 4.88 -6.51
N VAL A 313 5.72 5.19 -6.77
CA VAL A 313 4.60 4.25 -6.51
C VAL A 313 4.83 2.92 -7.20
N THR A 314 5.24 2.93 -8.47
CA THR A 314 5.51 1.72 -9.25
C THR A 314 6.66 0.91 -8.65
N ALA A 315 7.76 1.58 -8.27
CA ALA A 315 8.95 0.94 -7.70
C ALA A 315 8.62 0.29 -6.33
N CYS A 316 8.07 1.08 -5.39
CA CYS A 316 7.68 0.59 -4.06
C CYS A 316 6.72 -0.59 -4.18
N SER A 317 5.67 -0.47 -4.99
CA SER A 317 4.67 -1.52 -5.17
C SER A 317 5.26 -2.81 -5.72
N SER A 318 6.27 -2.72 -6.58
CA SER A 318 6.94 -3.90 -7.14
C SER A 318 7.72 -4.65 -6.05
N VAL A 319 8.47 -3.93 -5.21
CA VAL A 319 9.27 -4.52 -4.13
C VAL A 319 8.36 -5.10 -3.03
N VAL A 320 7.30 -4.38 -2.62
CA VAL A 320 6.32 -4.86 -1.64
C VAL A 320 5.75 -6.23 -2.05
N ARG A 321 5.40 -6.43 -3.32
CA ARG A 321 4.90 -7.73 -3.80
C ARG A 321 5.93 -8.86 -3.70
N GLN A 322 7.22 -8.57 -3.90
CA GLN A 322 8.28 -9.57 -3.72
C GLN A 322 8.47 -9.93 -2.24
N HIS A 323 8.42 -8.95 -1.35
CA HIS A 323 8.47 -9.20 0.09
C HIS A 323 7.23 -9.95 0.61
N THR A 324 6.05 -9.72 0.02
CA THR A 324 4.86 -10.53 0.30
C THR A 324 5.10 -12.02 0.02
N ALA A 325 5.77 -12.35 -1.08
CA ALA A 325 6.13 -13.74 -1.38
C ALA A 325 7.09 -14.31 -0.32
N SER A 326 8.00 -13.49 0.22
CA SER A 326 8.88 -13.91 1.32
C SER A 326 8.08 -14.23 2.60
N LEU A 327 7.05 -13.44 2.94
CA LEU A 327 6.17 -13.75 4.09
C LEU A 327 5.38 -15.05 3.89
N LEU A 328 4.94 -15.34 2.67
CA LEU A 328 4.29 -16.62 2.37
C LEU A 328 5.27 -17.81 2.56
N ASN A 329 6.55 -17.63 2.25
CA ASN A 329 7.58 -18.62 2.55
C ASN A 329 7.82 -18.78 4.06
N ALA A 330 7.72 -17.68 4.82
CA ALA A 330 7.88 -17.70 6.28
C ALA A 330 6.80 -18.54 7.00
N MET A 331 5.66 -18.83 6.37
CA MET A 331 4.62 -19.70 6.92
C MET A 331 5.05 -21.17 7.06
N ASN A 332 6.13 -21.59 6.41
CA ASN A 332 6.63 -22.96 6.49
C ASN A 332 7.50 -23.15 7.76
N ALA A 333 6.89 -22.90 8.90
CA ALA A 333 7.52 -23.04 10.21
C ALA A 333 7.47 -24.48 10.71
N ASP A 334 8.52 -24.90 11.42
CA ASP A 334 8.65 -26.28 11.92
C ASP A 334 8.24 -26.38 13.39
N PHE A 335 7.55 -27.45 13.73
CA PHE A 335 7.08 -27.83 15.08
C PHE A 335 6.43 -26.67 15.86
N GLU A 336 6.78 -26.50 17.13
CA GLU A 336 6.26 -25.47 18.03
C GLU A 336 7.13 -24.20 18.06
N ARG A 337 8.28 -24.22 17.37
CA ARG A 337 9.22 -23.08 17.24
C ARG A 337 9.95 -23.16 15.91
N ALA A 338 9.88 -22.11 15.11
CA ALA A 338 10.50 -22.09 13.79
C ALA A 338 12.03 -22.00 13.84
N THR A 339 12.68 -22.50 12.79
CA THR A 339 14.12 -22.43 12.58
C THR A 339 14.41 -21.72 11.24
N GLY A 340 14.72 -20.44 11.29
CA GLY A 340 15.07 -19.59 10.13
C GLY A 340 13.89 -18.95 9.41
N THR A 341 12.70 -19.54 9.41
CA THR A 341 11.53 -18.97 8.74
C THR A 341 10.91 -17.80 9.50
N TRP A 342 10.96 -17.81 10.81
CA TRP A 342 10.47 -16.73 11.65
C TRP A 342 11.29 -15.43 11.45
N GLU A 343 12.61 -15.55 11.31
CA GLU A 343 13.52 -14.43 11.10
C GLU A 343 13.31 -13.73 9.74
N ILE A 344 12.68 -14.39 8.76
CA ILE A 344 12.27 -13.74 7.51
C ILE A 344 11.33 -12.56 7.80
N GLU A 345 10.42 -12.71 8.76
CA GLU A 345 9.48 -11.64 9.12
C GLU A 345 10.19 -10.41 9.66
N TRP A 346 11.27 -10.58 10.42
CA TRP A 346 12.06 -9.48 10.99
C TRP A 346 12.71 -8.62 9.91
N LEU A 347 13.07 -9.23 8.80
CA LEU A 347 13.64 -8.54 7.65
C LEU A 347 12.56 -7.83 6.82
N VAL A 348 11.50 -8.54 6.46
CA VAL A 348 10.60 -8.07 5.40
C VAL A 348 9.40 -7.27 5.89
N LEU A 349 8.91 -7.47 7.13
CA LEU A 349 7.76 -6.71 7.64
C LEU A 349 8.03 -5.20 7.72
N PRO A 350 9.13 -4.72 8.32
CA PRO A 350 9.45 -3.30 8.35
C PRO A 350 9.56 -2.71 6.95
N GLU A 351 10.19 -3.43 6.02
CA GLU A 351 10.37 -2.98 4.64
C GLU A 351 9.05 -2.91 3.88
N ILE A 352 8.16 -3.91 4.03
CA ILE A 352 6.82 -3.90 3.43
C ILE A 352 6.03 -2.67 3.89
N PHE A 353 6.00 -2.40 5.20
CA PHE A 353 5.27 -1.26 5.73
C PHE A 353 5.87 0.08 5.32
N CYS A 354 7.18 0.22 5.41
CA CYS A 354 7.88 1.44 5.01
C CYS A 354 7.66 1.76 3.53
N LEU A 355 7.85 0.80 2.64
CA LEU A 355 7.64 0.97 1.20
C LEU A 355 6.17 1.19 0.84
N SER A 356 5.24 0.54 1.55
CA SER A 356 3.81 0.78 1.36
C SER A 356 3.41 2.20 1.78
N ALA A 357 3.96 2.70 2.91
CA ALA A 357 3.76 4.07 3.34
C ALA A 357 4.33 5.08 2.34
N GLY A 358 5.52 4.82 1.79
CA GLY A 358 6.09 5.62 0.71
C GLY A 358 5.19 5.65 -0.52
N ALA A 359 4.68 4.49 -0.96
CA ALA A 359 3.76 4.40 -2.09
C ALA A 359 2.46 5.17 -1.84
N LEU A 360 1.88 5.05 -0.65
CA LEU A 360 0.66 5.76 -0.25
C LEU A 360 0.88 7.28 -0.21
N ALA A 361 1.95 7.75 0.41
CA ALA A 361 2.28 9.17 0.47
C ALA A 361 2.50 9.78 -0.93
N GLN A 362 3.18 9.06 -1.82
CA GLN A 362 3.37 9.48 -3.22
C GLN A 362 2.04 9.49 -3.99
N ALA A 363 1.17 8.49 -3.78
CA ALA A 363 -0.14 8.43 -4.42
C ALA A 363 -1.06 9.54 -3.90
N ASN A 364 -1.06 9.81 -2.60
CA ASN A 364 -1.81 10.91 -1.99
C ASN A 364 -1.37 12.26 -2.56
N TYR A 365 -0.07 12.53 -2.58
CA TYR A 365 0.48 13.74 -3.19
C TYR A 365 0.05 13.90 -4.66
N MET A 366 0.16 12.83 -5.44
CA MET A 366 -0.22 12.83 -6.87
C MET A 366 -1.69 13.15 -7.08
N LEU A 367 -2.58 12.49 -6.31
CA LEU A 367 -4.03 12.55 -6.54
C LEU A 367 -4.67 13.80 -5.91
N SER A 368 -4.17 14.29 -4.77
CA SER A 368 -4.71 15.49 -4.12
C SER A 368 -4.47 16.77 -4.90
N GLY A 369 -3.48 16.78 -5.78
CA GLY A 369 -3.15 17.94 -6.62
C GLY A 369 -3.11 17.63 -8.12
N LEU A 370 -3.74 16.53 -8.55
CA LEU A 370 -3.76 16.14 -9.96
C LEU A 370 -4.40 17.22 -10.83
N VAL A 371 -3.64 17.74 -11.77
CA VAL A 371 -4.15 18.72 -12.76
C VAL A 371 -4.77 17.94 -13.92
N VAL A 372 -6.03 18.19 -14.19
CA VAL A 372 -6.77 17.59 -15.32
C VAL A 372 -6.86 18.60 -16.45
N HIS A 373 -6.67 18.15 -17.68
CA HIS A 373 -6.71 18.97 -18.90
C HIS A 373 -7.90 18.58 -19.79
N PRO A 374 -9.15 19.05 -19.52
CA PRO A 374 -10.33 18.66 -20.27
C PRO A 374 -10.24 18.98 -21.77
N ASP A 375 -9.57 20.08 -22.14
CA ASP A 375 -9.40 20.47 -23.53
C ASP A 375 -8.53 19.47 -24.32
N ASN A 376 -7.49 18.93 -23.71
CA ASN A 376 -6.68 17.88 -24.31
C ASN A 376 -7.46 16.56 -24.43
N MET A 377 -8.20 16.19 -23.40
CA MET A 377 -9.10 15.02 -23.45
C MET A 377 -10.12 15.14 -24.59
N LYS A 378 -10.70 16.34 -24.77
CA LYS A 378 -11.63 16.63 -25.88
C LYS A 378 -10.94 16.57 -27.24
N LYS A 379 -9.71 17.07 -27.33
CA LYS A 379 -8.90 16.99 -28.56
C LYS A 379 -8.58 15.54 -28.92
N ASP A 380 -8.25 14.70 -27.94
CA ASP A 380 -7.90 13.30 -28.17
C ASP A 380 -9.08 12.48 -28.70
N LEU A 381 -10.33 12.85 -28.38
CA LEU A 381 -11.53 12.25 -28.96
C LEU A 381 -11.62 12.45 -30.47
N GLN A 382 -10.94 13.45 -31.04
CA GLN A 382 -10.98 13.78 -32.48
C GLN A 382 -9.87 13.08 -33.28
N LEU A 383 -8.87 12.47 -32.64
CA LEU A 383 -7.69 11.91 -33.32
C LEU A 383 -8.00 10.86 -34.40
N THR A 384 -9.11 10.16 -34.26
CA THR A 384 -9.51 9.12 -35.21
C THR A 384 -10.57 9.60 -36.24
N ASN A 385 -10.80 10.93 -36.36
CA ASN A 385 -11.78 11.51 -37.27
C ASN A 385 -13.18 10.88 -37.12
N GLY A 386 -13.65 10.69 -35.88
CA GLY A 386 -14.98 10.17 -35.54
C GLY A 386 -15.07 8.64 -35.48
N LEU A 387 -14.03 7.89 -35.84
CA LEU A 387 -14.08 6.42 -35.84
C LEU A 387 -14.36 5.81 -34.46
N VAL A 388 -14.06 6.50 -33.37
CA VAL A 388 -14.37 6.07 -32.00
C VAL A 388 -15.87 5.84 -31.76
N ASN A 389 -16.73 6.45 -32.56
CA ASN A 389 -18.18 6.33 -32.45
C ASN A 389 -18.82 5.40 -33.50
N THR A 390 -18.06 4.68 -34.28
CA THR A 390 -18.62 3.71 -35.29
C THR A 390 -19.48 2.64 -34.64
N GLU A 391 -19.25 2.29 -33.37
CA GLU A 391 -20.12 1.39 -32.61
C GLU A 391 -21.52 1.98 -32.44
N ALA A 392 -21.66 3.28 -32.14
CA ALA A 392 -22.96 3.94 -32.05
C ALA A 392 -23.75 3.84 -33.36
N VAL A 393 -23.07 4.10 -34.49
CA VAL A 393 -23.67 3.97 -35.82
C VAL A 393 -24.06 2.51 -36.12
N MET A 394 -23.19 1.56 -35.78
CA MET A 394 -23.47 0.14 -35.96
C MET A 394 -24.68 -0.30 -35.16
N MET A 395 -24.82 0.12 -33.93
CA MET A 395 -25.95 -0.25 -33.06
C MET A 395 -27.27 0.39 -33.55
N ALA A 396 -27.24 1.59 -34.14
CA ALA A 396 -28.40 2.23 -34.74
C ALA A 396 -28.85 1.52 -36.04
N LEU A 397 -27.91 0.98 -36.81
CA LEU A 397 -28.18 0.26 -38.07
C LEU A 397 -28.55 -1.22 -37.85
N ALA A 398 -28.04 -1.86 -36.84
CA ALA A 398 -28.20 -3.30 -36.60
C ALA A 398 -29.66 -3.79 -36.57
N PRO A 399 -30.63 -3.08 -35.93
CA PRO A 399 -32.05 -3.47 -35.98
C PRO A 399 -32.70 -3.33 -37.36
N LYS A 400 -32.09 -2.51 -38.23
CA LYS A 400 -32.66 -2.14 -39.54
C LYS A 400 -32.14 -3.02 -40.67
N MET A 401 -30.84 -3.35 -40.66
CA MET A 401 -30.22 -4.10 -41.77
C MET A 401 -29.52 -5.40 -41.33
N GLY A 402 -29.56 -5.70 -40.04
CA GLY A 402 -28.84 -6.84 -39.44
C GLY A 402 -27.42 -6.48 -39.01
N ARG A 403 -26.99 -7.01 -37.85
CA ARG A 403 -25.70 -6.69 -37.24
C ARG A 403 -24.48 -6.98 -38.15
N GLY A 404 -24.47 -8.14 -38.83
CA GLY A 404 -23.36 -8.50 -39.71
C GLY A 404 -23.20 -7.54 -40.88
N LYS A 405 -24.29 -7.22 -41.58
CA LYS A 405 -24.28 -6.27 -42.69
C LYS A 405 -23.87 -4.86 -42.25
N ALA A 406 -24.39 -4.39 -41.11
CA ALA A 406 -23.97 -3.11 -40.54
C ALA A 406 -22.47 -3.08 -40.24
N HIS A 407 -21.94 -4.12 -39.61
CA HIS A 407 -20.49 -4.27 -39.29
C HIS A 407 -19.63 -4.25 -40.56
N ASP A 408 -19.96 -5.06 -41.57
CA ASP A 408 -19.18 -5.15 -42.82
C ASP A 408 -19.13 -3.83 -43.57
N ARG A 409 -20.29 -3.14 -43.57
CA ARG A 409 -20.40 -1.82 -44.21
C ARG A 409 -19.55 -0.78 -43.50
N LEU A 410 -19.65 -0.71 -42.18
CA LEU A 410 -18.85 0.22 -41.37
C LEU A 410 -17.38 -0.10 -41.43
N THR A 411 -16.99 -1.37 -41.50
CA THR A 411 -15.59 -1.77 -41.70
C THR A 411 -15.02 -1.18 -43.00
N THR A 412 -15.77 -1.28 -44.09
CA THR A 412 -15.39 -0.71 -45.40
C THR A 412 -15.22 0.81 -45.32
N ILE A 413 -16.17 1.51 -44.67
CA ILE A 413 -16.12 2.96 -44.50
C ILE A 413 -14.96 3.37 -43.59
N SER A 414 -14.76 2.66 -42.46
CA SER A 414 -13.67 2.92 -41.53
C SER A 414 -12.29 2.79 -42.16
N ILE A 415 -12.09 1.80 -43.02
CA ILE A 415 -10.87 1.65 -43.82
C ILE A 415 -10.68 2.86 -44.75
N ALA A 416 -11.73 3.31 -45.41
CA ALA A 416 -11.65 4.47 -46.29
C ALA A 416 -11.27 5.75 -45.51
N VAL A 417 -11.88 5.99 -44.35
CA VAL A 417 -11.52 7.12 -43.45
C VAL A 417 -10.03 7.03 -43.02
N SER A 418 -9.60 5.86 -42.58
CA SER A 418 -8.21 5.66 -42.17
C SER A 418 -7.19 5.89 -43.28
N GLN A 419 -7.61 5.70 -44.53
CA GLN A 419 -6.81 5.97 -45.73
C GLN A 419 -6.93 7.42 -46.24
N GLY A 420 -7.63 8.28 -45.51
CA GLY A 420 -7.83 9.69 -45.90
C GLY A 420 -8.72 9.89 -47.12
N LYS A 421 -9.59 8.92 -47.47
CA LYS A 421 -10.47 8.97 -48.64
C LYS A 421 -11.78 9.78 -48.42
N GLY A 422 -11.94 10.41 -47.26
CA GLY A 422 -13.06 11.24 -46.90
C GLY A 422 -13.29 11.31 -45.39
N GLN A 423 -14.17 12.23 -44.97
CA GLN A 423 -14.59 12.33 -43.57
C GLN A 423 -15.65 11.25 -43.28
N LEU A 424 -15.70 10.75 -42.05
CA LEU A 424 -16.66 9.71 -41.65
C LEU A 424 -18.10 10.13 -41.94
N ILE A 425 -18.49 11.37 -41.60
CA ILE A 425 -19.82 11.88 -41.78
C ILE A 425 -20.24 11.87 -43.27
N ASP A 426 -19.33 12.28 -44.16
CA ASP A 426 -19.59 12.35 -45.58
C ASP A 426 -19.78 10.94 -46.20
N LEU A 427 -18.88 10.03 -45.83
CA LEU A 427 -18.91 8.65 -46.32
C LEU A 427 -20.13 7.89 -45.81
N LEU A 428 -20.57 8.14 -44.58
CA LEU A 428 -21.79 7.55 -44.02
C LEU A 428 -23.05 8.14 -44.71
N SER A 429 -23.12 9.47 -44.86
CA SER A 429 -24.27 10.15 -45.44
C SER A 429 -24.47 9.84 -46.92
N ASN A 430 -23.39 9.62 -47.67
CA ASN A 430 -23.41 9.30 -49.09
C ASN A 430 -23.55 7.80 -49.39
N ASP A 431 -23.51 6.94 -48.34
CA ASP A 431 -23.69 5.51 -48.53
C ASP A 431 -25.17 5.17 -48.80
N PRO A 432 -25.50 4.57 -49.96
CA PRO A 432 -26.89 4.35 -50.37
C PRO A 432 -27.66 3.37 -49.47
N GLU A 433 -26.97 2.48 -48.76
CA GLU A 433 -27.64 1.54 -47.87
C GLU A 433 -27.89 2.16 -46.49
N ILE A 434 -26.95 2.99 -45.99
CA ILE A 434 -27.06 3.70 -44.71
C ILE A 434 -28.10 4.83 -44.82
N ALA A 435 -28.10 5.59 -45.94
CA ALA A 435 -29.01 6.69 -46.18
C ALA A 435 -30.51 6.29 -46.23
N LYS A 436 -30.81 5.00 -46.42
CA LYS A 436 -32.17 4.46 -46.29
C LYS A 436 -32.72 4.52 -44.85
N PHE A 437 -31.84 4.55 -43.85
CA PHE A 437 -32.20 4.37 -42.44
C PHE A 437 -31.79 5.54 -41.55
N LEU A 438 -30.75 6.27 -41.93
CA LEU A 438 -30.18 7.39 -41.16
C LEU A 438 -30.01 8.59 -42.11
N ASP A 439 -30.58 9.73 -41.75
CA ASP A 439 -30.30 11.00 -42.39
C ASP A 439 -29.00 11.63 -41.83
N HIS A 440 -28.56 12.73 -42.47
CA HIS A 440 -27.34 13.43 -42.10
C HIS A 440 -27.35 13.88 -40.65
N THR A 441 -28.45 14.41 -40.13
CA THR A 441 -28.58 14.88 -38.74
C THR A 441 -28.50 13.74 -37.73
N ALA A 442 -29.12 12.60 -38.07
CA ALA A 442 -29.00 11.39 -37.21
C ALA A 442 -27.56 10.87 -37.18
N ILE A 443 -26.85 10.86 -38.32
CA ILE A 443 -25.44 10.46 -38.39
C ILE A 443 -24.59 11.43 -37.58
N GLU A 444 -24.73 12.74 -37.75
CA GLU A 444 -24.00 13.76 -36.98
C GLU A 444 -24.17 13.58 -35.49
N ARG A 445 -25.38 13.33 -35.01
CA ARG A 445 -25.67 13.04 -33.60
C ARG A 445 -24.99 11.76 -33.10
N LEU A 446 -24.94 10.71 -33.92
CA LEU A 446 -24.37 9.42 -33.55
C LEU A 446 -22.83 9.46 -33.46
N ILE A 447 -22.18 10.27 -34.33
CA ILE A 447 -20.72 10.38 -34.35
C ILE A 447 -20.21 11.46 -33.40
N GLU A 448 -21.06 12.23 -32.73
CA GLU A 448 -20.63 13.17 -31.68
C GLU A 448 -20.25 12.41 -30.41
N PRO A 449 -18.98 12.44 -30.00
CA PRO A 449 -18.47 11.61 -28.87
C PRO A 449 -19.21 11.84 -27.54
N THR A 450 -19.63 13.07 -27.28
CA THR A 450 -20.33 13.44 -26.04
C THR A 450 -21.71 12.83 -25.91
N ASN A 451 -22.31 12.36 -27.03
CA ASN A 451 -23.58 11.65 -27.04
C ASN A 451 -23.44 10.13 -26.76
N TYR A 452 -22.21 9.61 -26.63
CA TYR A 452 -21.98 8.16 -26.46
C TYR A 452 -21.19 7.83 -25.19
N LEU A 453 -21.47 8.54 -24.10
CA LEU A 453 -20.86 8.35 -22.80
C LEU A 453 -21.50 7.22 -21.96
N GLY A 454 -22.55 6.61 -22.49
CA GLY A 454 -23.28 5.54 -21.79
C GLY A 454 -23.80 5.98 -20.43
N ASN A 455 -23.58 5.13 -19.43
CA ASN A 455 -24.01 5.37 -18.05
C ASN A 455 -22.86 5.91 -17.17
N SER A 456 -21.82 6.51 -17.73
CA SER A 456 -20.63 6.97 -16.98
C SER A 456 -21.01 7.83 -15.78
N GLY A 457 -21.83 8.89 -15.96
CA GLY A 457 -22.26 9.76 -14.86
C GLY A 457 -23.11 9.03 -13.83
N ALA A 458 -24.07 8.20 -14.25
CA ALA A 458 -24.91 7.45 -13.32
C ALA A 458 -24.11 6.43 -12.47
N MET A 459 -23.04 5.87 -13.03
CA MET A 459 -22.13 4.98 -12.28
C MET A 459 -21.27 5.76 -11.30
N VAL A 460 -20.82 6.98 -11.64
CA VAL A 460 -20.16 7.89 -10.70
C VAL A 460 -21.08 8.20 -9.51
N ASP A 461 -22.32 8.63 -9.80
CA ASP A 461 -23.32 8.95 -8.78
C ASP A 461 -23.56 7.77 -7.83
N ARG A 462 -23.63 6.54 -8.36
CA ARG A 462 -23.81 5.32 -7.58
C ARG A 462 -22.64 5.07 -6.61
N VAL A 463 -21.40 5.27 -7.05
CA VAL A 463 -20.22 5.10 -6.21
C VAL A 463 -20.22 6.13 -5.09
N LEU A 464 -20.48 7.41 -5.41
CA LEU A 464 -20.50 8.49 -4.42
C LEU A 464 -21.65 8.32 -3.41
N ALA A 465 -22.87 7.96 -3.86
CA ALA A 465 -24.02 7.74 -2.98
C ALA A 465 -23.79 6.60 -1.97
N GLY A 466 -23.07 5.55 -2.35
CA GLY A 466 -22.72 4.44 -1.46
C GLY A 466 -21.81 4.85 -0.29
N ARG A 467 -21.25 6.05 -0.33
CA ARG A 467 -20.34 6.62 0.69
C ARG A 467 -21.04 7.64 1.60
N GLY A 468 -22.29 8.01 1.29
CA GLY A 468 -23.03 9.07 2.03
C GLY A 468 -22.56 10.48 1.68
N GLU A 469 -21.93 10.69 0.54
CA GLU A 469 -21.40 11.96 0.01
C GLU A 469 -22.29 12.56 -1.09
#